data_8d1e18e34b179d0ed5b1bbd2325604b3
#
_entry.id   8d1e18e34b179d0ed5b1bbd2325604b3
#
_cell.length_a   1.000
_cell.length_b   1.000
_cell.length_c   1.000
_cell.angle_alpha   90.00
_cell.angle_beta   90.00
_cell.angle_gamma   90.00
#
_symmetry.space_group_name_H-M   'P 1'
#
loop_
_entity.id
_entity.type
_entity.pdbx_description
1 polymer ?
#
loop_
_entity_poly.entity_id
_entity_poly.type
_entity_poly.pdbx_seq_one_letter_code
_entity_poly.pdbx_strand_id
1 'polypeptide(L)'
;AAMTQKAANQVYEESGLGPEDIQVVELHDCFTTNEVISYEALGLCAEGEAEKFIDDKQNTYGGKFVVNPSGGLMSKGHPIGATGLAQCAELVWHLRGQAGDRQVQGANVAMQHNLGLGGAAVVTLYRNV
;
A
#
# COMPACT_ATOMS: atom_id res chain seq x y z
N ALA A 1 7.08 12.94 -0.55
CA ALA A 1 5.70 12.92 -1.07
C ALA A 1 5.65 13.06 -2.59
N ALA A 2 6.27 14.11 -3.16
CA ALA A 2 6.23 14.36 -4.61
C ALA A 2 6.76 13.18 -5.45
N MET A 3 7.81 12.54 -5.02
CA MET A 3 8.42 11.40 -5.71
C MET A 3 7.48 10.17 -5.70
N THR A 4 6.89 9.87 -4.55
CA THR A 4 5.89 8.79 -4.42
C THR A 4 4.67 9.08 -5.27
N GLN A 5 4.17 10.33 -5.25
CA GLN A 5 3.04 10.75 -6.06
C GLN A 5 3.30 10.58 -7.55
N LYS A 6 4.49 10.96 -8.01
CA LYS A 6 4.90 10.79 -9.40
C LYS A 6 4.93 9.31 -9.80
N ALA A 7 5.52 8.46 -8.97
CA ALA A 7 5.57 7.02 -9.23
C ALA A 7 4.17 6.39 -9.24
N ALA A 8 3.30 6.78 -8.31
CA ALA A 8 1.93 6.30 -8.26
C ALA A 8 1.14 6.72 -9.50
N ASN A 9 1.22 7.98 -9.88
CA ASN A 9 0.52 8.47 -11.07
C ASN A 9 0.97 7.75 -12.34
N GLN A 10 2.26 7.49 -12.46
CA GLN A 10 2.80 6.76 -13.61
C GLN A 10 2.20 5.35 -13.70
N VAL A 11 2.16 4.60 -12.59
CA VAL A 11 1.62 3.23 -12.60
C VAL A 11 0.11 3.23 -12.83
N TYR A 12 -0.62 4.23 -12.35
CA TYR A 12 -2.05 4.37 -12.63
C TYR A 12 -2.30 4.61 -14.12
N GLU A 13 -1.53 5.49 -14.75
CA GLU A 13 -1.64 5.74 -16.19
C GLU A 13 -1.31 4.50 -17.02
N GLU A 14 -0.22 3.82 -16.71
CA GLU A 14 0.24 2.63 -17.44
C GLU A 14 -0.72 1.44 -17.31
N SER A 15 -1.31 1.26 -16.14
CA SER A 15 -2.20 0.13 -15.87
C SER A 15 -3.65 0.36 -16.28
N GLY A 16 -4.09 1.61 -16.41
CA GLY A 16 -5.49 1.97 -16.57
C GLY A 16 -6.33 1.78 -15.28
N LEU A 17 -5.67 1.51 -14.15
CA LEU A 17 -6.31 1.38 -12.85
C LEU A 17 -6.13 2.67 -12.04
N GLY A 18 -7.01 2.91 -11.08
CA GLY A 18 -6.92 4.02 -10.14
C GLY A 18 -6.93 3.55 -8.69
N PRO A 19 -6.75 4.46 -7.73
CA PRO A 19 -6.81 4.11 -6.31
C PRO A 19 -8.10 3.41 -5.90
N GLU A 20 -9.20 3.74 -6.53
CA GLU A 20 -10.53 3.16 -6.28
C GLU A 20 -10.62 1.67 -6.62
N ASP A 21 -9.71 1.17 -7.43
CA ASP A 21 -9.68 -0.25 -7.85
C ASP A 21 -8.91 -1.15 -6.88
N ILE A 22 -8.23 -0.57 -5.89
CA ILE A 22 -7.30 -1.28 -4.99
C ILE A 22 -8.02 -1.72 -3.71
N GLN A 23 -7.75 -2.94 -3.24
CA GLN A 23 -8.26 -3.46 -1.98
C GLN A 23 -7.20 -3.61 -0.90
N VAL A 24 -5.95 -3.88 -1.28
CA VAL A 24 -4.85 -4.14 -0.34
C VAL A 24 -3.63 -3.31 -0.71
N VAL A 25 -3.02 -2.69 0.28
CA VAL A 25 -1.79 -1.90 0.11
C VAL A 25 -0.75 -2.33 1.15
N GLU A 26 0.43 -2.66 0.69
CA GLU A 26 1.63 -2.77 1.53
C GLU A 26 2.52 -1.57 1.22
N LEU A 27 2.60 -0.63 2.15
CA LEU A 27 3.38 0.59 1.97
C LEU A 27 4.58 0.66 2.92
N HIS A 28 5.50 1.57 2.62
CA HIS A 28 6.72 1.76 3.36
C HIS A 28 6.46 2.62 4.61
N ASP A 29 6.08 1.98 5.70
CA ASP A 29 5.72 2.61 6.97
C ASP A 29 6.88 2.58 7.98
N CYS A 30 8.07 2.98 7.57
CA CYS A 30 9.23 3.01 8.48
C CYS A 30 9.02 3.94 9.69
N PHE A 31 8.18 4.96 9.56
CA PHE A 31 7.72 5.84 10.63
C PHE A 31 6.23 6.14 10.45
N THR A 32 5.52 6.42 11.55
CA THR A 32 4.09 6.77 11.54
C THR A 32 3.77 7.96 10.62
N THR A 33 4.58 9.00 10.69
CA THR A 33 4.43 10.17 9.83
C THR A 33 4.54 9.80 8.35
N ASN A 34 5.44 8.89 8.02
CA ASN A 34 5.62 8.43 6.64
C ASN A 34 4.40 7.69 6.12
N GLU A 35 3.76 6.90 6.97
CA GLU A 35 2.51 6.21 6.62
C GLU A 35 1.42 7.22 6.24
N VAL A 36 1.20 8.24 7.08
CA VAL A 36 0.19 9.28 6.84
C VAL A 36 0.45 10.04 5.55
N ILE A 37 1.69 10.46 5.32
CA ILE A 37 2.09 11.17 4.10
C ILE A 37 1.90 10.27 2.87
N SER A 38 2.17 9.00 3.00
CA SER A 38 2.04 8.04 1.90
C SER A 38 0.59 7.84 1.46
N TYR A 39 -0.37 7.91 2.37
CA TYR A 39 -1.78 7.80 2.02
C TYR A 39 -2.19 8.86 0.98
N GLU A 40 -1.78 10.10 1.20
CA GLU A 40 -2.08 11.19 0.27
C GLU A 40 -1.26 11.10 -1.02
N ALA A 41 0.03 10.79 -0.90
CA ALA A 41 0.93 10.68 -2.05
C ALA A 41 0.53 9.53 -3.01
N LEU A 42 0.01 8.43 -2.48
CA LEU A 42 -0.49 7.31 -3.27
C LEU A 42 -1.92 7.51 -3.80
N GLY A 43 -2.57 8.60 -3.41
CA GLY A 43 -3.94 8.89 -3.83
C GLY A 43 -4.99 8.06 -3.09
N LEU A 44 -4.63 7.45 -1.96
CA LEU A 44 -5.58 6.65 -1.16
C LEU A 44 -6.63 7.52 -0.46
N CYS A 45 -6.30 8.76 -0.21
CA CYS A 45 -7.22 9.79 0.27
C CYS A 45 -6.86 11.14 -0.35
N ALA A 46 -7.75 12.13 -0.24
CA ALA A 46 -7.49 13.48 -0.72
C ALA A 46 -6.44 14.20 0.13
N GLU A 47 -5.77 15.17 -0.45
CA GLU A 47 -4.77 15.98 0.23
C GLU A 47 -5.38 16.66 1.47
N GLY A 48 -4.72 16.54 2.61
CA GLY A 48 -5.16 17.08 3.89
C GLY A 48 -6.23 16.25 4.61
N GLU A 49 -6.64 15.11 4.07
CA GLU A 49 -7.70 14.28 4.64
C GLU A 49 -7.21 12.95 5.26
N ALA A 50 -5.90 12.73 5.34
CA ALA A 50 -5.36 11.47 5.85
C ALA A 50 -5.81 11.18 7.29
N GLU A 51 -5.84 12.18 8.15
CA GLU A 51 -6.29 12.03 9.54
C GLU A 51 -7.74 11.54 9.61
N LYS A 52 -8.63 12.18 8.88
CA LYS A 52 -10.04 11.79 8.79
C LYS A 52 -10.21 10.38 8.23
N PHE A 53 -9.44 10.04 7.20
CA PHE A 53 -9.43 8.72 6.58
C PHE A 53 -9.10 7.63 7.61
N ILE A 54 -8.10 7.87 8.47
CA ILE A 54 -7.71 6.96 9.54
C ILE A 54 -8.79 6.90 10.63
N ASP A 55 -9.30 8.04 11.08
CA ASP A 55 -10.35 8.12 12.10
C ASP A 55 -11.62 7.38 11.68
N ASP A 56 -11.97 7.46 10.40
CA ASP A 56 -13.10 6.74 9.80
C ASP A 56 -12.80 5.25 9.54
N LYS A 57 -11.61 4.77 9.91
CA LYS A 57 -11.16 3.37 9.74
C LYS A 57 -11.19 2.90 8.29
N GLN A 58 -10.96 3.80 7.34
CA GLN A 58 -10.93 3.47 5.91
C GLN A 58 -9.65 2.74 5.47
N ASN A 59 -8.65 2.69 6.35
CA ASN A 59 -7.35 2.06 6.11
C ASN A 59 -7.23 0.64 6.69
N THR A 60 -8.32 0.05 7.13
CA THR A 60 -8.32 -1.27 7.75
C THR A 60 -9.49 -2.13 7.26
N TYR A 61 -9.61 -3.34 7.79
CA TYR A 61 -10.66 -4.30 7.40
C TYR A 61 -12.06 -3.67 7.56
N GLY A 62 -12.87 -3.82 6.52
CA GLY A 62 -14.18 -3.18 6.44
C GLY A 62 -14.15 -1.75 5.93
N GLY A 63 -12.98 -1.16 5.75
CA GLY A 63 -12.78 0.16 5.16
C GLY A 63 -12.58 0.10 3.65
N LYS A 64 -12.17 1.24 3.09
CA LYS A 64 -11.98 1.41 1.65
C LYS A 64 -10.78 0.62 1.12
N PHE A 65 -9.68 0.61 1.89
CA PHE A 65 -8.48 -0.16 1.63
C PHE A 65 -8.04 -0.86 2.90
N VAL A 66 -7.32 -1.98 2.78
CA VAL A 66 -6.59 -2.55 3.92
C VAL A 66 -5.11 -2.24 3.73
N VAL A 67 -4.56 -1.46 4.63
CA VAL A 67 -3.17 -1.02 4.59
C VAL A 67 -2.33 -1.87 5.54
N ASN A 68 -1.24 -2.40 5.02
CA ASN A 68 -0.27 -3.20 5.78
C ASN A 68 -0.89 -4.34 6.60
N PRO A 69 -1.67 -5.24 5.99
CA PRO A 69 -2.22 -6.39 6.73
C PRO A 69 -1.14 -7.28 7.33
N SER A 70 0.07 -7.25 6.79
CA SER A 70 1.24 -7.98 7.34
C SER A 70 1.74 -7.43 8.67
N GLY A 71 1.30 -6.23 9.08
CA GLY A 71 1.79 -5.49 10.22
C GLY A 71 2.77 -4.38 9.86
N GLY A 72 3.25 -4.35 8.62
CA GLY A 72 4.18 -3.32 8.14
C GLY A 72 5.58 -3.38 8.76
N LEU A 73 6.42 -2.41 8.40
CA LEU A 73 7.80 -2.31 8.86
C LEU A 73 7.89 -2.02 10.36
N MET A 74 6.98 -1.21 10.88
CA MET A 74 6.97 -0.85 12.31
C MET A 74 6.70 -2.04 13.21
N SER A 75 5.90 -2.99 12.76
CA SER A 75 5.48 -4.15 13.55
C SER A 75 6.44 -5.34 13.43
N LYS A 76 6.91 -5.65 12.22
CA LYS A 76 7.73 -6.83 11.94
C LYS A 76 9.19 -6.55 11.62
N GLY A 77 9.58 -5.27 11.55
CA GLY A 77 10.95 -4.86 11.24
C GLY A 77 11.16 -4.57 9.75
N HIS A 78 12.33 -4.01 9.47
CA HIS A 78 12.71 -3.55 8.13
C HIS A 78 14.07 -4.13 7.71
N PRO A 79 14.16 -5.42 7.39
CA PRO A 79 15.40 -5.98 6.87
C PRO A 79 15.64 -5.49 5.44
N ILE A 80 16.69 -4.69 5.26
CA ILE A 80 17.07 -4.11 3.96
C ILE A 80 17.30 -5.25 2.95
N GLY A 81 16.72 -5.12 1.76
CA GLY A 81 16.76 -6.13 0.71
C GLY A 81 15.71 -7.23 0.84
N ALA A 82 15.07 -7.38 2.00
CA ALA A 82 14.02 -8.38 2.22
C ALA A 82 12.61 -7.79 2.30
N THR A 83 12.46 -6.53 2.74
CA THR A 83 11.16 -5.88 2.94
C THR A 83 10.31 -5.90 1.67
N GLY A 84 10.87 -5.52 0.53
CA GLY A 84 10.13 -5.50 -0.75
C GLY A 84 9.64 -6.88 -1.16
N LEU A 85 10.45 -7.92 -0.96
CA LEU A 85 10.05 -9.29 -1.24
C LEU A 85 8.96 -9.78 -0.28
N ALA A 86 9.05 -9.40 0.99
CA ALA A 86 8.02 -9.73 1.98
C ALA A 86 6.67 -9.07 1.66
N GLN A 87 6.68 -7.82 1.23
CA GLN A 87 5.48 -7.12 0.76
C GLN A 87 4.86 -7.81 -0.46
N CYS A 88 5.69 -8.15 -1.44
CA CYS A 88 5.24 -8.88 -2.62
C CYS A 88 4.60 -10.22 -2.24
N ALA A 89 5.21 -10.99 -1.36
CA ALA A 89 4.68 -12.27 -0.89
C ALA A 89 3.31 -12.08 -0.21
N GLU A 90 3.19 -11.10 0.67
CA GLU A 90 1.94 -10.81 1.37
C GLU A 90 0.82 -10.46 0.36
N LEU A 91 1.10 -9.60 -0.60
CA LEU A 91 0.12 -9.20 -1.61
C LEU A 91 -0.30 -10.37 -2.51
N VAL A 92 0.65 -11.22 -2.91
CA VAL A 92 0.35 -12.42 -3.72
C VAL A 92 -0.55 -13.38 -2.94
N TRP A 93 -0.31 -13.57 -1.64
CA TRP A 93 -1.18 -14.40 -0.81
C TRP A 93 -2.61 -13.86 -0.76
N HIS A 94 -2.78 -12.55 -0.60
CA HIS A 94 -4.10 -11.93 -0.61
C HIS A 94 -4.81 -12.10 -1.95
N LEU A 95 -4.11 -11.89 -3.07
CA LEU A 95 -4.69 -12.06 -4.41
C LEU A 95 -5.07 -13.51 -4.70
N ARG A 96 -4.37 -14.48 -4.11
CA ARG A 96 -4.65 -15.91 -4.24
C ARG A 96 -5.66 -16.44 -3.23
N GLY A 97 -6.11 -15.63 -2.28
CA GLY A 97 -6.97 -16.07 -1.19
C GLY A 97 -6.27 -16.96 -0.17
N GLN A 98 -4.97 -16.80 0.01
CA GLN A 98 -4.10 -17.67 0.81
C GLN A 98 -3.44 -16.96 2.01
N ALA A 99 -3.96 -15.80 2.41
CA ALA A 99 -3.38 -15.02 3.50
C ALA A 99 -3.86 -15.46 4.90
N GLY A 100 -4.66 -16.51 5.01
CA GLY A 100 -5.15 -17.01 6.29
C GLY A 100 -6.03 -16.00 7.01
N ASP A 101 -5.78 -15.79 8.30
CA ASP A 101 -6.57 -14.87 9.12
C ASP A 101 -6.44 -13.40 8.71
N ARG A 102 -5.37 -13.06 7.99
CA ARG A 102 -5.15 -11.71 7.47
C ARG A 102 -5.89 -11.44 6.16
N GLN A 103 -6.53 -12.44 5.56
CA GLN A 103 -7.10 -12.37 4.21
C GLN A 103 -8.09 -11.21 4.06
N VAL A 104 -7.83 -10.34 3.07
CA VAL A 104 -8.76 -9.31 2.63
C VAL A 104 -9.72 -9.93 1.62
N GLN A 105 -11.01 -9.93 1.95
CA GLN A 105 -12.03 -10.50 1.08
C GLN A 105 -12.21 -9.69 -0.20
N GLY A 106 -12.32 -10.37 -1.33
CA GLY A 106 -12.50 -9.74 -2.62
C GLY A 106 -11.26 -9.01 -3.16
N ALA A 107 -10.07 -9.38 -2.70
CA ALA A 107 -8.81 -8.78 -3.15
C ALA A 107 -8.52 -9.17 -4.60
N ASN A 108 -8.62 -8.23 -5.53
CA ASN A 108 -8.32 -8.39 -6.95
C ASN A 108 -7.17 -7.52 -7.43
N VAL A 109 -6.98 -6.37 -6.80
CA VAL A 109 -5.90 -5.42 -7.10
C VAL A 109 -5.20 -5.06 -5.81
N ALA A 110 -3.89 -5.13 -5.83
CA ALA A 110 -3.03 -4.82 -4.69
C ALA A 110 -1.91 -3.87 -5.10
N MET A 111 -1.46 -3.05 -4.16
CA MET A 111 -0.40 -2.08 -4.38
C MET A 111 0.75 -2.31 -3.41
N GLN A 112 1.97 -2.20 -3.91
CA GLN A 112 3.21 -2.19 -3.14
C GLN A 112 3.90 -0.84 -3.30
N HIS A 113 4.38 -0.29 -2.19
CA HIS A 113 5.14 0.96 -2.16
C HIS A 113 6.40 0.81 -1.33
N ASN A 114 7.52 1.18 -1.90
CA ASN A 114 8.83 1.18 -1.24
C ASN A 114 9.55 2.51 -1.46
N LEU A 115 10.26 2.96 -0.43
CA LEU A 115 11.14 4.12 -0.49
C LEU A 115 12.59 3.68 -0.33
N GLY A 116 13.47 4.26 -1.14
CA GLY A 116 14.92 4.11 -1.03
C GLY A 116 15.59 5.39 -0.57
N LEU A 117 16.66 5.25 0.19
CA LEU A 117 17.52 6.38 0.55
C LEU A 117 18.11 7.01 -0.71
N GLY A 118 18.24 8.33 -0.71
CA GLY A 118 18.77 9.08 -1.86
C GLY A 118 17.76 9.43 -2.93
N GLY A 119 16.48 9.21 -2.67
CA GLY A 119 15.42 9.73 -3.55
C GLY A 119 14.86 8.72 -4.55
N ALA A 120 14.63 7.49 -4.12
CA ALA A 120 13.93 6.48 -4.92
C ALA A 120 12.57 6.15 -4.33
N ALA A 121 11.56 6.04 -5.19
CA ALA A 121 10.25 5.51 -4.84
C ALA A 121 9.81 4.51 -5.90
N VAL A 122 9.33 3.36 -5.47
CA VAL A 122 8.83 2.31 -6.37
C VAL A 122 7.40 1.97 -5.96
N VAL A 123 6.49 2.07 -6.92
CA VAL A 123 5.09 1.71 -6.75
C VAL A 123 4.77 0.61 -7.76
N THR A 124 4.25 -0.51 -7.28
CA THR A 124 3.90 -1.65 -8.12
C THR A 124 2.43 -2.02 -7.88
N LEU A 125 1.69 -2.23 -8.96
CA LEU A 125 0.34 -2.78 -8.91
C LEU A 125 0.36 -4.25 -9.33
N TYR A 126 -0.41 -5.05 -8.61
CA TYR A 126 -0.65 -6.46 -8.92
C TYR A 126 -2.15 -6.66 -9.09
N ARG A 127 -2.54 -7.50 -10.03
CA ARG A 127 -3.96 -7.82 -10.22
C ARG A 127 -4.14 -9.29 -10.59
N ASN A 128 -5.31 -9.83 -10.23
CA ASN A 128 -5.74 -11.12 -10.72
C ASN A 128 -6.11 -11.05 -12.21
N VAL A 129 -5.80 -12.07 -12.93
CA VAL A 129 -6.11 -12.19 -14.36
C VAL A 129 -7.34 -13.04 -14.56
#